data_38cc731d2e64e8a5f34fe480f1b8d021
#
_entry.id   38cc731d2e64e8a5f34fe480f1b8d021
#
_cell.length_a   1.000
_cell.length_b   1.000
_cell.length_c   1.000
_cell.angle_alpha   90.00
_cell.angle_beta   90.00
_cell.angle_gamma   90.00
#
_symmetry.space_group_name_H-M   'P 1'
#
loop_
_entity.id
_entity.type
_entity.pdbx_description
1 polymer ?
#
loop_
_entity_poly.entity_id
_entity_poly.type
_entity_poly.pdbx_seq_one_letter_code
_entity_poly.pdbx_strand_id
1 'polypeptide(L)'
;MAGDVDDVKGLADAGGRLTRRRLLAGSLAVPIAVPLVGCATADPATAVVEQATKVDAKAPRRFRIAFGSCAKQSKPQPIWRAIGAAKPDLFVFLGDNLYADARDEATLRQRYAEFMAVEPLQAFRRSTRHVAIWDDHDFGDDDEGADYPLKQLSQQLFCDAWNEPADSPRRRADGIYQSYVYEAFGRRIQVILPDLRFNRTMLTADPSLKSSYAAMVLRAKLSGQPMTGWYVPDTRPGATLLGETQWAWLEEQLRVPADVRLIGSSVQFAADGSGWEGWANFPRERARLVELIRTTRAEGVVFLSGDMHYAEMSSIDVAGGYPLWDATSSGLTEVWDIPTPNRNRRSAVMAELNFGLLDVEPVTEGEDDLRLRFALCDVNGKAKVTKELTLSGLRFPEKEKTA
;
A
#
# COMPACT_ATOMS: atom_id res chain seq x y z
N MET A 1 24.45 8.71 20.36
CA MET A 1 24.01 7.47 20.99
C MET A 1 23.92 6.45 19.86
N ALA A 2 24.69 5.39 19.98
CA ALA A 2 24.92 4.42 18.91
C ALA A 2 23.65 3.60 18.66
N GLY A 3 23.09 3.72 17.46
CA GLY A 3 22.10 2.80 16.97
C GLY A 3 22.79 1.55 16.42
N ASP A 4 22.23 0.41 16.72
CA ASP A 4 22.77 -0.90 16.43
C ASP A 4 23.17 -1.09 14.96
N VAL A 5 24.42 -1.54 14.77
CA VAL A 5 25.05 -1.79 13.46
C VAL A 5 24.92 -3.27 13.07
N ASP A 6 24.11 -4.07 13.77
CA ASP A 6 24.11 -5.53 13.64
C ASP A 6 23.21 -6.12 12.54
N ASP A 7 22.48 -5.31 11.76
CA ASP A 7 21.58 -5.81 10.69
C ASP A 7 22.23 -5.88 9.29
N VAL A 8 23.56 -5.86 9.18
CA VAL A 8 24.27 -5.79 7.87
C VAL A 8 24.93 -7.13 7.47
N LYS A 9 24.46 -8.27 7.97
CA LYS A 9 25.01 -9.59 7.62
C LYS A 9 24.06 -10.46 6.80
N GLY A 10 23.72 -10.04 5.59
CA GLY A 10 22.85 -10.85 4.73
C GLY A 10 23.14 -10.79 3.22
N LEU A 11 23.98 -9.90 2.76
CA LEU A 11 24.19 -9.71 1.32
C LEU A 11 25.62 -10.00 0.89
N ALA A 12 26.02 -11.27 0.87
CA ALA A 12 27.14 -11.78 0.05
C ALA A 12 27.02 -13.28 -0.06
N ASP A 13 26.47 -13.79 -1.11
CA ASP A 13 26.90 -14.93 -1.94
C ASP A 13 25.70 -15.57 -2.68
N ALA A 14 25.54 -15.29 -3.94
CA ALA A 14 24.71 -16.07 -4.84
C ALA A 14 25.41 -16.23 -6.21
N GLY A 15 26.49 -16.97 -6.21
CA GLY A 15 27.16 -17.47 -7.40
C GLY A 15 27.16 -19.00 -7.40
N GLY A 16 26.04 -19.65 -7.65
CA GLY A 16 25.92 -21.11 -7.69
C GLY A 16 25.19 -21.62 -8.92
N ARG A 17 25.96 -22.13 -9.92
CA ARG A 17 25.43 -22.80 -11.11
C ARG A 17 24.67 -24.09 -10.74
N LEU A 18 23.42 -24.22 -11.17
CA LEU A 18 22.67 -25.48 -11.12
C LEU A 18 22.79 -26.28 -12.41
N THR A 19 23.40 -27.43 -12.31
CA THR A 19 23.47 -28.46 -13.34
C THR A 19 22.21 -29.35 -13.33
N ARG A 20 21.63 -29.51 -14.52
CA ARG A 20 20.50 -30.41 -14.77
C ARG A 20 20.89 -31.87 -14.59
N ARG A 21 20.12 -32.64 -13.80
CA ARG A 21 20.04 -34.10 -13.93
C ARG A 21 18.59 -34.53 -14.21
N ARG A 22 18.41 -35.12 -15.38
CA ARG A 22 17.19 -35.86 -15.75
C ARG A 22 17.11 -37.18 -14.99
N LEU A 23 15.92 -37.51 -14.54
CA LEU A 23 15.56 -38.93 -14.23
C LEU A 23 14.19 -39.21 -14.86
N LEU A 24 14.18 -40.17 -15.76
CA LEU A 24 13.03 -40.82 -16.40
C LEU A 24 12.52 -41.94 -15.48
N ALA A 25 11.22 -42.07 -15.28
CA ALA A 25 10.51 -43.30 -14.94
C ALA A 25 9.01 -43.08 -15.22
N GLY A 26 8.47 -43.77 -15.94
CA GLY A 26 7.67 -44.89 -16.34
C GLY A 26 6.20 -44.72 -15.98
N SER A 27 5.38 -44.61 -17.03
CA SER A 27 3.91 -44.50 -16.97
C SER A 27 3.25 -45.85 -16.71
N LEU A 28 2.20 -45.89 -15.89
CA LEU A 28 1.07 -46.83 -16.01
C LEU A 28 -0.23 -46.03 -15.93
N ALA A 29 -0.97 -46.02 -16.99
CA ALA A 29 -2.28 -45.37 -17.12
C ALA A 29 -3.37 -46.33 -16.70
N VAL A 30 -4.25 -45.88 -15.81
CA VAL A 30 -5.56 -46.49 -15.55
C VAL A 30 -6.61 -45.43 -15.87
N PRO A 31 -7.61 -45.68 -16.72
CA PRO A 31 -8.65 -44.72 -17.01
C PRO A 31 -9.72 -44.73 -15.91
N ILE A 32 -9.84 -43.66 -15.16
CA ILE A 32 -10.99 -43.39 -14.29
C ILE A 32 -11.87 -42.37 -15.00
N ALA A 33 -13.09 -42.78 -15.35
CA ALA A 33 -14.12 -41.88 -15.85
C ALA A 33 -14.59 -40.97 -14.71
N VAL A 34 -14.35 -39.66 -14.85
CA VAL A 34 -14.88 -38.62 -13.97
C VAL A 34 -16.11 -38.01 -14.63
N PRO A 35 -17.25 -37.90 -13.94
CA PRO A 35 -18.40 -37.19 -14.46
C PRO A 35 -18.10 -35.70 -14.57
N LEU A 36 -18.42 -35.11 -15.71
CA LEU A 36 -18.42 -33.66 -15.93
C LEU A 36 -19.43 -32.99 -14.99
N VAL A 37 -18.95 -32.49 -13.86
CA VAL A 37 -19.66 -31.50 -13.08
C VAL A 37 -19.37 -30.15 -13.74
N GLY A 38 -20.45 -29.49 -14.18
CA GLY A 38 -20.36 -28.19 -14.82
C GLY A 38 -19.61 -27.19 -13.95
N CYS A 39 -18.57 -26.57 -14.52
CA CYS A 39 -17.95 -25.38 -13.95
C CYS A 39 -19.03 -24.27 -13.95
N ALA A 40 -19.61 -24.04 -12.78
CA ALA A 40 -20.19 -22.76 -12.50
C ALA A 40 -19.01 -21.77 -12.42
N THR A 41 -18.90 -20.89 -13.40
CA THR A 41 -18.00 -19.74 -13.36
C THR A 41 -18.42 -18.89 -12.16
N ALA A 42 -17.61 -18.93 -11.08
CA ALA A 42 -17.78 -18.01 -9.98
C ALA A 42 -17.49 -16.60 -10.53
N ASP A 43 -18.47 -15.73 -10.40
CA ASP A 43 -18.40 -14.31 -10.77
C ASP A 43 -17.33 -13.63 -9.87
N PRO A 44 -16.22 -13.11 -10.37
CA PRO A 44 -15.13 -12.58 -9.54
C PRO A 44 -15.39 -11.16 -9.00
N ALA A 45 -16.57 -10.61 -9.22
CA ALA A 45 -16.84 -9.20 -8.99
C ALA A 45 -17.98 -8.97 -7.99
N THR A 46 -17.79 -9.33 -6.74
CA THR A 46 -18.60 -8.72 -5.67
C THR A 46 -17.69 -7.85 -4.82
N ALA A 47 -17.72 -6.53 -5.07
CA ALA A 47 -17.26 -5.57 -4.07
C ALA A 47 -17.99 -5.92 -2.76
N VAL A 48 -17.26 -6.26 -1.71
CA VAL A 48 -17.86 -6.42 -0.39
C VAL A 48 -18.31 -5.02 0.02
N VAL A 49 -19.57 -4.72 -0.28
CA VAL A 49 -20.25 -3.57 0.32
C VAL A 49 -20.49 -3.97 1.76
N GLU A 50 -19.53 -3.69 2.63
CA GLU A 50 -19.75 -3.76 4.06
C GLU A 50 -20.90 -2.80 4.35
N GLN A 51 -22.03 -3.33 4.85
CA GLN A 51 -23.24 -2.53 5.06
C GLN A 51 -22.84 -1.28 5.86
N ALA A 52 -22.99 -0.12 5.22
CA ALA A 52 -22.69 1.17 5.79
C ALA A 52 -23.32 1.28 7.18
N THR A 53 -22.50 1.28 8.21
CA THR A 53 -22.95 1.66 9.54
C THR A 53 -23.33 3.13 9.48
N LYS A 54 -24.63 3.43 9.56
CA LYS A 54 -25.14 4.81 9.64
C LYS A 54 -24.43 5.49 10.81
N VAL A 55 -23.66 6.52 10.50
CA VAL A 55 -23.05 7.40 11.50
C VAL A 55 -24.20 8.15 12.20
N ASP A 56 -24.17 8.13 13.53
CA ASP A 56 -25.20 8.75 14.37
C ASP A 56 -25.35 10.25 14.00
N ALA A 57 -26.58 10.73 13.78
CA ALA A 57 -26.89 12.08 13.30
C ALA A 57 -26.44 13.22 14.28
N LYS A 58 -25.90 12.86 15.45
CA LYS A 58 -25.32 13.78 16.46
C LYS A 58 -23.79 13.82 16.51
N ALA A 59 -23.09 12.97 15.73
CA ALA A 59 -21.63 12.97 15.67
C ALA A 59 -21.10 14.18 14.88
N PRO A 60 -19.84 14.62 15.14
CA PRO A 60 -19.24 15.67 14.33
C PRO A 60 -19.32 15.28 12.85
N ARG A 61 -19.70 16.23 12.00
CA ARG A 61 -19.91 16.02 10.55
C ARG A 61 -18.59 15.82 9.80
N ARG A 62 -17.79 14.86 10.23
CA ARG A 62 -16.55 14.44 9.59
C ARG A 62 -16.42 12.93 9.64
N PHE A 63 -15.78 12.35 8.63
CA PHE A 63 -15.31 10.98 8.65
C PHE A 63 -13.78 11.03 8.73
N ARG A 64 -13.22 10.58 9.85
CA ARG A 64 -11.78 10.60 10.11
C ARG A 64 -11.15 9.27 9.77
N ILE A 65 -10.19 9.31 8.89
CA ILE A 65 -9.37 8.16 8.50
C ILE A 65 -7.95 8.40 9.00
N ALA A 66 -7.41 7.46 9.76
CA ALA A 66 -5.98 7.43 10.06
C ALA A 66 -5.31 6.37 9.18
N PHE A 67 -4.04 6.56 8.87
CA PHE A 67 -3.28 5.64 8.03
C PHE A 67 -1.79 5.64 8.38
N GLY A 68 -1.11 4.54 8.04
CA GLY A 68 0.32 4.41 8.23
C GLY A 68 0.83 3.02 7.91
N SER A 69 2.15 2.89 7.85
CA SER A 69 2.88 1.66 7.57
C SER A 69 4.17 1.55 8.40
N CYS A 70 4.88 0.45 8.23
CA CYS A 70 6.20 0.20 8.82
C CYS A 70 6.17 0.14 10.34
N ALA A 71 5.47 -0.89 10.83
CA ALA A 71 5.28 -1.18 12.26
C ALA A 71 6.04 -2.47 12.67
N LYS A 72 7.34 -2.38 12.87
CA LYS A 72 8.20 -3.53 13.26
C LYS A 72 7.77 -4.06 14.63
N GLN A 73 7.32 -5.31 14.68
CA GLN A 73 6.75 -5.96 15.85
C GLN A 73 7.72 -6.07 17.05
N SER A 74 9.03 -6.10 16.79
CA SER A 74 10.07 -6.18 17.84
C SER A 74 10.39 -4.84 18.49
N LYS A 75 9.86 -3.71 17.97
CA LYS A 75 10.11 -2.37 18.51
C LYS A 75 8.97 -1.89 19.41
N PRO A 76 9.25 -0.99 20.38
CA PRO A 76 8.19 -0.29 21.12
C PRO A 76 7.29 0.50 20.17
N GLN A 77 5.97 0.41 20.37
CA GLN A 77 4.97 1.04 19.51
C GLN A 77 4.10 2.08 20.26
N PRO A 78 4.70 3.18 20.76
CA PRO A 78 3.97 4.20 21.53
C PRO A 78 2.94 4.97 20.70
N ILE A 79 3.06 4.93 19.37
CA ILE A 79 2.27 5.70 18.42
C ILE A 79 0.78 5.35 18.46
N TRP A 80 0.42 4.10 18.81
CA TRP A 80 -0.97 3.65 18.89
C TRP A 80 -1.80 4.45 19.87
N ARG A 81 -1.17 4.98 20.94
CA ARG A 81 -1.85 5.86 21.89
C ARG A 81 -2.27 7.19 21.25
N ALA A 82 -1.39 7.80 20.45
CA ALA A 82 -1.70 9.06 19.78
C ALA A 82 -2.76 8.86 18.68
N ILE A 83 -2.66 7.77 17.91
CA ILE A 83 -3.64 7.40 16.88
C ILE A 83 -5.01 7.17 17.55
N GLY A 84 -5.07 6.38 18.62
CA GLY A 84 -6.32 6.13 19.36
C GLY A 84 -6.92 7.41 19.97
N ALA A 85 -6.07 8.32 20.46
CA ALA A 85 -6.50 9.62 20.98
C ALA A 85 -7.10 10.53 19.89
N ALA A 86 -6.68 10.37 18.63
CA ALA A 86 -7.27 11.07 17.48
C ALA A 86 -8.68 10.55 17.13
N LYS A 87 -9.11 9.41 17.66
CA LYS A 87 -10.42 8.78 17.46
C LYS A 87 -10.78 8.64 15.98
N PRO A 88 -10.01 7.91 15.19
CA PRO A 88 -10.37 7.67 13.79
C PRO A 88 -11.61 6.77 13.70
N ASP A 89 -12.45 7.04 12.68
CA ASP A 89 -13.57 6.18 12.29
C ASP A 89 -13.08 4.94 11.54
N LEU A 90 -11.91 5.05 10.91
CA LEU A 90 -11.23 4.00 10.16
C LEU A 90 -9.72 4.15 10.28
N PHE A 91 -8.99 3.04 10.39
CA PHE A 91 -7.54 2.99 10.19
C PHE A 91 -7.20 2.17 8.94
N VAL A 92 -6.34 2.70 8.07
CA VAL A 92 -5.84 1.99 6.89
C VAL A 92 -4.38 1.59 7.12
N PHE A 93 -4.14 0.30 7.26
CA PHE A 93 -2.81 -0.28 7.34
C PHE A 93 -2.25 -0.43 5.92
N LEU A 94 -1.13 0.24 5.64
CA LEU A 94 -0.56 0.38 4.29
C LEU A 94 0.63 -0.55 4.02
N GLY A 95 0.73 -1.64 4.74
CA GLY A 95 1.83 -2.60 4.58
C GLY A 95 2.92 -2.45 5.63
N ASP A 96 3.88 -3.38 5.61
CA ASP A 96 4.91 -3.51 6.65
C ASP A 96 4.31 -3.50 8.05
N ASN A 97 3.20 -4.21 8.19
CA ASN A 97 2.52 -4.32 9.47
C ASN A 97 3.32 -5.17 10.46
N LEU A 98 4.21 -5.98 9.92
CA LEU A 98 5.24 -6.75 10.61
C LEU A 98 6.45 -6.91 9.66
N TYR A 99 7.60 -7.27 10.23
CA TYR A 99 8.83 -7.56 9.50
C TYR A 99 9.12 -9.04 9.64
N ALA A 100 8.69 -9.81 8.64
CA ALA A 100 8.92 -11.25 8.60
C ALA A 100 10.35 -11.55 8.16
N ASP A 101 10.79 -10.93 7.06
CA ASP A 101 12.10 -11.11 6.45
C ASP A 101 12.45 -12.61 6.38
N ALA A 102 11.50 -13.41 5.85
CA ALA A 102 11.48 -14.85 6.01
C ALA A 102 11.71 -15.57 4.68
N ARG A 103 12.60 -16.57 4.71
CA ARG A 103 12.85 -17.46 3.57
C ARG A 103 12.44 -18.92 3.85
N ASP A 104 11.87 -19.16 5.01
CA ASP A 104 11.33 -20.46 5.40
C ASP A 104 10.01 -20.31 6.17
N GLU A 105 9.20 -21.38 6.13
CA GLU A 105 7.87 -21.41 6.74
C GLU A 105 7.89 -21.18 8.25
N ALA A 106 8.87 -21.75 8.97
CA ALA A 106 8.91 -21.66 10.42
C ALA A 106 9.13 -20.23 10.88
N THR A 107 10.07 -19.52 10.25
CA THR A 107 10.35 -18.10 10.48
C THR A 107 9.12 -17.24 10.17
N LEU A 108 8.49 -17.45 9.00
CA LEU A 108 7.32 -16.68 8.60
C LEU A 108 6.17 -16.83 9.61
N ARG A 109 5.85 -18.05 10.03
CA ARG A 109 4.82 -18.32 11.05
C ARG A 109 5.16 -17.68 12.40
N GLN A 110 6.43 -17.74 12.80
CA GLN A 110 6.89 -17.13 14.04
C GLN A 110 6.69 -15.62 14.02
N ARG A 111 7.05 -14.93 12.93
CA ARG A 111 6.90 -13.47 12.80
C ARG A 111 5.44 -13.04 12.85
N TYR A 112 4.55 -13.77 12.19
CA TYR A 112 3.10 -13.51 12.30
C TYR A 112 2.60 -13.73 13.74
N ALA A 113 3.10 -14.74 14.45
CA ALA A 113 2.76 -14.94 15.86
C ALA A 113 3.28 -13.80 16.76
N GLU A 114 4.49 -13.31 16.52
CA GLU A 114 5.05 -12.13 17.21
C GLU A 114 4.19 -10.89 16.96
N PHE A 115 3.78 -10.63 15.72
CA PHE A 115 2.86 -9.54 15.37
C PHE A 115 1.54 -9.62 16.14
N MET A 116 0.95 -10.81 16.21
CA MET A 116 -0.29 -11.03 16.96
C MET A 116 -0.12 -10.86 18.47
N ALA A 117 1.10 -10.92 18.99
CA ALA A 117 1.42 -10.73 20.41
C ALA A 117 1.72 -9.26 20.79
N VAL A 118 1.76 -8.32 19.84
CA VAL A 118 2.02 -6.89 20.13
C VAL A 118 0.79 -6.26 20.76
N GLU A 119 0.71 -6.28 22.08
CA GLU A 119 -0.50 -5.87 22.81
C GLU A 119 -1.00 -4.44 22.53
N PRO A 120 -0.16 -3.39 22.45
CA PRO A 120 -0.64 -2.06 22.09
C PRO A 120 -1.35 -2.00 20.74
N LEU A 121 -0.83 -2.72 19.74
CA LEU A 121 -1.43 -2.85 18.41
C LEU A 121 -2.75 -3.62 18.48
N GLN A 122 -2.77 -4.76 19.18
CA GLN A 122 -3.98 -5.58 19.28
C GLN A 122 -5.08 -4.85 20.06
N ALA A 123 -4.74 -4.09 21.11
CA ALA A 123 -5.68 -3.23 21.83
C ALA A 123 -6.29 -2.16 20.90
N PHE A 124 -5.46 -1.53 20.08
CA PHE A 124 -5.93 -0.56 19.07
C PHE A 124 -6.85 -1.22 18.04
N ARG A 125 -6.47 -2.37 17.48
CA ARG A 125 -7.28 -3.12 16.51
C ARG A 125 -8.65 -3.54 17.06
N ARG A 126 -8.74 -3.91 18.34
CA ARG A 126 -10.01 -4.24 19.01
C ARG A 126 -10.95 -3.05 19.16
N SER A 127 -10.39 -1.84 19.27
CA SER A 127 -11.15 -0.61 19.56
C SER A 127 -11.44 0.25 18.32
N THR A 128 -10.78 -0.02 17.20
CA THR A 128 -10.84 0.82 16.01
C THR A 128 -11.11 -0.03 14.76
N ARG A 129 -12.11 0.37 13.97
CA ARG A 129 -12.33 -0.23 12.65
C ARG A 129 -11.10 -0.05 11.81
N HIS A 130 -10.70 -1.09 11.09
CA HIS A 130 -9.50 -1.05 10.27
C HIS A 130 -9.61 -1.93 9.03
N VAL A 131 -8.83 -1.58 8.02
CA VAL A 131 -8.57 -2.36 6.81
C VAL A 131 -7.08 -2.42 6.57
N ALA A 132 -6.59 -3.44 5.89
CA ALA A 132 -5.17 -3.66 5.73
C ALA A 132 -4.79 -4.18 4.36
N ILE A 133 -3.59 -3.80 3.94
CA ILE A 133 -2.81 -4.40 2.86
C ILE A 133 -1.45 -4.79 3.41
N TRP A 134 -0.75 -5.69 2.76
CA TRP A 134 0.66 -5.98 3.06
C TRP A 134 1.61 -5.13 2.22
N ASP A 135 2.91 -5.16 2.59
CA ASP A 135 4.02 -4.82 1.72
C ASP A 135 5.06 -5.96 1.74
N ASP A 136 6.30 -5.75 1.32
CA ASP A 136 7.30 -6.80 1.16
C ASP A 136 7.62 -7.51 2.48
N HIS A 137 7.81 -6.77 3.55
CA HIS A 137 8.20 -7.35 4.86
C HIS A 137 7.14 -8.24 5.49
N ASP A 138 5.86 -7.95 5.34
CA ASP A 138 4.80 -8.88 5.81
C ASP A 138 4.45 -9.93 4.74
N PHE A 139 4.70 -9.65 3.45
CA PHE A 139 4.55 -10.62 2.37
C PHE A 139 5.65 -11.69 2.40
N GLY A 140 6.92 -11.31 2.65
CA GLY A 140 8.03 -12.25 2.58
C GLY A 140 9.35 -11.76 3.10
N ASP A 141 10.18 -11.26 2.21
CA ASP A 141 11.50 -10.72 2.47
C ASP A 141 11.63 -9.39 1.70
N ASP A 142 12.63 -8.59 2.03
CA ASP A 142 12.93 -7.26 1.48
C ASP A 142 12.83 -7.25 -0.05
N ASP A 143 12.02 -6.34 -0.59
CA ASP A 143 11.75 -6.16 -2.02
C ASP A 143 11.21 -7.42 -2.78
N GLU A 144 10.68 -8.44 -2.11
CA GLU A 144 10.16 -9.64 -2.77
C GLU A 144 8.83 -9.39 -3.53
N GLY A 145 8.60 -10.22 -4.54
CA GLY A 145 7.45 -10.14 -5.45
C GLY A 145 6.92 -11.51 -5.89
N ALA A 146 6.49 -11.63 -7.14
CA ALA A 146 5.81 -12.81 -7.66
C ALA A 146 6.59 -14.12 -7.53
N ASP A 147 7.89 -14.08 -7.49
CA ASP A 147 8.82 -15.23 -7.36
C ASP A 147 9.05 -15.65 -5.91
N TYR A 148 8.52 -14.95 -4.93
CA TYR A 148 8.61 -15.38 -3.54
C TYR A 148 7.94 -16.75 -3.36
N PRO A 149 8.71 -17.79 -2.90
CA PRO A 149 8.23 -19.17 -2.93
C PRO A 149 7.14 -19.47 -1.91
N LEU A 150 7.02 -18.66 -0.85
CA LEU A 150 6.05 -18.86 0.22
C LEU A 150 4.82 -17.93 0.11
N LYS A 151 4.62 -17.23 -1.02
CA LYS A 151 3.56 -16.24 -1.16
C LYS A 151 2.14 -16.73 -0.85
N GLN A 152 1.81 -18.01 -1.15
CA GLN A 152 0.51 -18.59 -0.80
C GLN A 152 0.38 -18.80 0.72
N LEU A 153 1.47 -19.15 1.39
CA LEU A 153 1.49 -19.25 2.85
C LEU A 153 1.34 -17.87 3.49
N SER A 154 2.04 -16.86 2.96
CA SER A 154 1.90 -15.48 3.39
C SER A 154 0.46 -15.00 3.30
N GLN A 155 -0.21 -15.29 2.18
CA GLN A 155 -1.63 -14.96 1.98
C GLN A 155 -2.52 -15.61 3.04
N GLN A 156 -2.29 -16.90 3.36
CA GLN A 156 -3.04 -17.58 4.42
C GLN A 156 -2.81 -16.93 5.78
N LEU A 157 -1.56 -16.71 6.14
CA LEU A 157 -1.19 -16.10 7.43
C LEU A 157 -1.70 -14.67 7.57
N PHE A 158 -1.61 -13.88 6.50
CA PHE A 158 -2.20 -12.55 6.47
C PHE A 158 -3.70 -12.61 6.71
N CYS A 159 -4.43 -13.42 5.94
CA CYS A 159 -5.88 -13.56 6.09
C CYS A 159 -6.27 -14.02 7.50
N ASP A 160 -5.50 -14.93 8.11
CA ASP A 160 -5.74 -15.39 9.47
C ASP A 160 -5.46 -14.29 10.51
N ALA A 161 -4.34 -13.58 10.38
CA ALA A 161 -3.95 -12.48 11.27
C ALA A 161 -4.93 -11.30 11.22
N TRP A 162 -5.55 -11.06 10.06
CA TRP A 162 -6.55 -10.00 9.87
C TRP A 162 -7.99 -10.46 10.05
N ASN A 163 -8.21 -11.72 10.50
CA ASN A 163 -9.52 -12.31 10.74
C ASN A 163 -10.42 -12.31 9.50
N GLU A 164 -9.84 -12.49 8.31
CA GLU A 164 -10.63 -12.62 7.09
C GLU A 164 -11.55 -13.84 7.17
N PRO A 165 -12.84 -13.72 6.81
CA PRO A 165 -13.76 -14.85 6.77
C PRO A 165 -13.24 -16.01 5.92
N ALA A 166 -13.66 -17.24 6.22
CA ALA A 166 -13.22 -18.42 5.48
C ALA A 166 -13.62 -18.40 3.99
N ASP A 167 -14.68 -17.69 3.66
CA ASP A 167 -15.21 -17.51 2.31
C ASP A 167 -14.73 -16.24 1.63
N SER A 168 -13.91 -15.43 2.30
CA SER A 168 -13.35 -14.19 1.73
C SER A 168 -12.66 -14.45 0.39
N PRO A 169 -12.90 -13.60 -0.63
CA PRO A 169 -12.17 -13.65 -1.89
C PRO A 169 -10.65 -13.54 -1.72
N ARG A 170 -10.18 -12.79 -0.73
CA ARG A 170 -8.75 -12.60 -0.39
C ARG A 170 -8.02 -13.92 -0.10
N ARG A 171 -8.74 -14.98 0.27
CA ARG A 171 -8.15 -16.31 0.53
C ARG A 171 -7.94 -17.16 -0.72
N ARG A 172 -8.52 -16.74 -1.86
CA ARG A 172 -8.57 -17.55 -3.10
C ARG A 172 -8.11 -16.81 -4.35
N ALA A 173 -8.05 -15.49 -4.30
CA ALA A 173 -7.54 -14.67 -5.38
C ALA A 173 -6.02 -14.76 -5.49
N ASP A 174 -5.48 -14.33 -6.62
CA ASP A 174 -4.03 -14.14 -6.81
C ASP A 174 -3.61 -12.82 -6.15
N GLY A 175 -3.64 -12.80 -4.82
CA GLY A 175 -3.32 -11.66 -3.96
C GLY A 175 -4.43 -11.30 -2.99
N ILE A 176 -4.16 -10.30 -2.14
CA ILE A 176 -5.04 -9.87 -1.05
C ILE A 176 -5.76 -8.54 -1.33
N TYR A 177 -5.84 -8.12 -2.58
CA TYR A 177 -6.53 -6.88 -2.95
C TYR A 177 -8.01 -6.88 -2.55
N GLN A 178 -8.52 -5.70 -2.12
CA GLN A 178 -9.90 -5.55 -1.64
C GLN A 178 -10.37 -4.10 -1.76
N SER A 179 -11.69 -3.89 -1.81
CA SER A 179 -12.31 -2.57 -1.81
C SER A 179 -13.44 -2.51 -0.79
N TYR A 180 -13.57 -1.35 -0.15
CA TYR A 180 -14.57 -1.08 0.88
C TYR A 180 -15.27 0.24 0.57
N VAL A 181 -16.57 0.33 0.86
CA VAL A 181 -17.34 1.57 0.70
C VAL A 181 -17.97 1.94 2.05
N TYR A 182 -17.70 3.15 2.49
CA TYR A 182 -18.25 3.75 3.70
C TYR A 182 -19.21 4.87 3.35
N GLU A 183 -20.31 4.98 4.09
CA GLU A 183 -21.24 6.09 3.95
C GLU A 183 -21.11 7.05 5.14
N ALA A 184 -20.92 8.32 4.87
CA ALA A 184 -20.88 9.38 5.87
C ALA A 184 -21.56 10.62 5.32
N PHE A 185 -22.43 11.27 6.11
CA PHE A 185 -23.17 12.49 5.74
C PHE A 185 -23.77 12.48 4.32
N GLY A 186 -24.27 11.32 3.87
CA GLY A 186 -24.88 11.14 2.54
C GLY A 186 -23.88 11.04 1.39
N ARG A 187 -22.58 10.86 1.70
CA ARG A 187 -21.49 10.68 0.74
C ARG A 187 -20.89 9.29 0.85
N ARG A 188 -20.34 8.82 -0.25
CA ARG A 188 -19.68 7.51 -0.35
C ARG A 188 -18.17 7.71 -0.43
N ILE A 189 -17.47 7.12 0.53
CA ILE A 189 -16.01 7.11 0.62
C ILE A 189 -15.56 5.68 0.33
N GLN A 190 -14.88 5.46 -0.78
CA GLN A 190 -14.35 4.17 -1.18
C GLN A 190 -12.88 4.07 -0.78
N VAL A 191 -12.47 2.94 -0.21
CA VAL A 191 -11.08 2.57 0.04
C VAL A 191 -10.74 1.39 -0.85
N ILE A 192 -9.80 1.55 -1.76
CA ILE A 192 -9.33 0.53 -2.70
C ILE A 192 -7.92 0.15 -2.28
N LEU A 193 -7.69 -1.11 -1.97
CA LEU A 193 -6.42 -1.66 -1.52
C LEU A 193 -5.89 -2.65 -2.57
N PRO A 194 -5.10 -2.21 -3.57
CA PRO A 194 -4.43 -3.12 -4.50
C PRO A 194 -3.30 -3.87 -3.79
N ASP A 195 -3.03 -5.08 -4.25
CA ASP A 195 -1.88 -5.89 -3.84
C ASP A 195 -0.72 -5.61 -4.80
N LEU A 196 0.37 -5.07 -4.28
CA LEU A 196 1.53 -4.68 -5.08
C LEU A 196 2.68 -5.70 -4.99
N ARG A 197 2.44 -6.89 -4.41
CA ARG A 197 3.47 -7.91 -4.19
C ARG A 197 3.21 -9.22 -4.92
N PHE A 198 2.02 -9.79 -4.79
CA PHE A 198 1.72 -11.15 -5.22
C PHE A 198 2.01 -11.43 -6.71
N ASN A 199 1.77 -10.44 -7.58
CA ASN A 199 1.98 -10.53 -9.02
C ASN A 199 3.13 -9.65 -9.53
N ARG A 200 3.78 -8.87 -8.65
CA ARG A 200 4.82 -7.94 -9.05
C ARG A 200 6.05 -8.66 -9.60
N THR A 201 6.45 -8.30 -10.81
CA THR A 201 7.71 -8.78 -11.38
C THR A 201 8.91 -8.16 -10.66
N MET A 202 10.06 -8.86 -10.70
CA MET A 202 11.30 -8.36 -10.08
C MET A 202 11.65 -6.94 -10.52
N LEU A 203 12.09 -6.14 -9.57
CA LEU A 203 12.63 -4.80 -9.80
C LEU A 203 13.92 -4.87 -10.63
N THR A 204 14.17 -3.83 -11.41
CA THR A 204 15.37 -3.73 -12.24
C THR A 204 16.41 -2.87 -11.52
N ALA A 205 17.47 -3.51 -11.05
CA ALA A 205 18.59 -2.78 -10.44
C ALA A 205 19.42 -2.01 -11.49
N ASP A 206 19.97 -0.87 -11.10
CA ASP A 206 20.91 -0.10 -11.94
C ASP A 206 22.24 -0.86 -12.07
N PRO A 207 22.59 -1.38 -13.24
CA PRO A 207 23.82 -2.15 -13.42
C PRO A 207 25.10 -1.31 -13.27
N SER A 208 24.99 0.01 -13.32
CA SER A 208 26.11 0.94 -13.15
C SER A 208 26.45 1.18 -11.69
N LEU A 209 25.51 0.95 -10.77
CA LEU A 209 25.70 1.19 -9.34
C LEU A 209 26.54 0.06 -8.72
N LYS A 210 27.77 0.42 -8.29
CA LYS A 210 28.72 -0.51 -7.68
C LYS A 210 28.86 -0.34 -6.16
N SER A 211 28.20 0.67 -5.61
CA SER A 211 28.31 0.99 -4.18
C SER A 211 27.44 0.04 -3.35
N SER A 212 27.94 -0.41 -2.21
CA SER A 212 27.12 -1.10 -1.21
C SER A 212 26.15 -0.11 -0.53
N TYR A 213 25.07 -0.61 0.02
CA TYR A 213 24.12 0.19 0.80
C TYR A 213 24.81 1.02 1.88
N ALA A 214 25.70 0.40 2.69
CA ALA A 214 26.43 1.08 3.74
C ALA A 214 27.31 2.24 3.20
N ALA A 215 27.93 2.07 2.03
CA ALA A 215 28.70 3.13 1.39
C ALA A 215 27.82 4.29 0.90
N MET A 216 26.62 3.98 0.40
CA MET A 216 25.64 4.98 -0.04
C MET A 216 25.12 5.79 1.16
N VAL A 217 24.76 5.13 2.25
CA VAL A 217 24.33 5.78 3.51
C VAL A 217 25.42 6.69 4.06
N LEU A 218 26.66 6.18 4.16
CA LEU A 218 27.78 6.97 4.66
C LEU A 218 28.01 8.23 3.79
N ARG A 219 27.99 8.06 2.47
CA ARG A 219 28.14 9.18 1.53
C ARG A 219 27.03 10.22 1.70
N ALA A 220 25.77 9.79 1.80
CA ALA A 220 24.63 10.68 1.99
C ALA A 220 24.75 11.46 3.31
N LYS A 221 25.07 10.77 4.42
CA LYS A 221 25.27 11.41 5.74
C LYS A 221 26.44 12.42 5.73
N LEU A 222 27.55 12.10 5.07
CA LEU A 222 28.71 13.02 4.99
C LEU A 222 28.44 14.22 4.08
N SER A 223 27.71 14.05 3.00
CA SER A 223 27.43 15.11 2.02
C SER A 223 26.17 15.95 2.36
N GLY A 224 25.29 15.44 3.19
CA GLY A 224 23.96 16.03 3.40
C GLY A 224 23.04 16.00 2.16
N GLN A 225 23.42 15.22 1.14
CA GLN A 225 22.65 15.11 -0.10
C GLN A 225 21.62 13.98 -0.02
N PRO A 226 20.49 14.09 -0.73
CA PRO A 226 19.54 13.02 -0.86
C PRO A 226 20.18 11.73 -1.37
N MET A 227 19.75 10.58 -0.84
CA MET A 227 20.24 9.28 -1.26
C MET A 227 19.29 8.67 -2.29
N THR A 228 19.78 8.51 -3.53
CA THR A 228 19.06 7.77 -4.57
C THR A 228 19.26 6.27 -4.36
N GLY A 229 18.20 5.50 -4.46
CA GLY A 229 18.24 4.03 -4.44
C GLY A 229 18.88 3.45 -5.70
N TRP A 230 18.85 2.14 -5.82
CA TRP A 230 19.51 1.39 -6.89
C TRP A 230 18.58 0.87 -7.97
N TYR A 231 17.28 1.17 -7.93
CA TYR A 231 16.35 0.73 -8.95
C TYR A 231 16.17 1.73 -10.07
N VAL A 232 16.03 1.21 -11.28
CA VAL A 232 15.73 1.98 -12.48
C VAL A 232 14.37 1.58 -13.04
N PRO A 233 13.70 2.48 -13.79
CA PRO A 233 12.42 2.18 -14.39
C PRO A 233 12.48 0.96 -15.32
N ASP A 234 11.61 -0.03 -15.10
CA ASP A 234 11.43 -1.18 -15.95
C ASP A 234 10.42 -0.88 -17.06
N THR A 235 10.91 -0.80 -18.29
CA THR A 235 10.09 -0.53 -19.48
C THR A 235 9.75 -1.78 -20.29
N ARG A 236 10.14 -2.96 -19.81
CA ARG A 236 9.84 -4.24 -20.52
C ARG A 236 8.32 -4.44 -20.62
N PRO A 237 7.81 -5.00 -21.76
CA PRO A 237 6.37 -5.22 -21.92
C PRO A 237 5.73 -6.14 -20.88
N GLY A 238 6.50 -7.05 -20.30
CA GLY A 238 6.03 -8.01 -19.28
C GLY A 238 6.23 -7.56 -17.84
N ALA A 239 6.78 -6.36 -17.61
CA ALA A 239 6.90 -5.82 -16.26
C ALA A 239 5.52 -5.41 -15.74
N THR A 240 5.14 -5.90 -14.57
CA THR A 240 3.84 -5.59 -13.95
C THR A 240 3.94 -5.48 -12.43
N LEU A 241 3.10 -4.64 -11.85
CA LEU A 241 2.83 -4.57 -10.42
C LEU A 241 1.65 -5.47 -10.02
N LEU A 242 0.56 -5.41 -10.81
CA LEU A 242 -0.74 -5.96 -10.40
C LEU A 242 -1.07 -7.29 -11.06
N GLY A 243 -0.57 -7.55 -12.29
CA GLY A 243 -1.07 -8.62 -13.13
C GLY A 243 -2.47 -8.33 -13.71
N GLU A 244 -2.82 -8.99 -14.82
CA GLU A 244 -4.02 -8.62 -15.60
C GLU A 244 -5.34 -8.89 -14.86
N THR A 245 -5.41 -9.92 -14.03
CA THR A 245 -6.61 -10.22 -13.23
C THR A 245 -6.93 -9.07 -12.27
N GLN A 246 -5.92 -8.57 -11.57
CA GLN A 246 -6.11 -7.45 -10.64
C GLN A 246 -6.37 -6.13 -11.38
N TRP A 247 -5.79 -5.92 -12.56
CA TRP A 247 -6.11 -4.77 -13.40
C TRP A 247 -7.58 -4.72 -13.81
N ALA A 248 -8.16 -5.86 -14.22
CA ALA A 248 -9.58 -5.95 -14.53
C ALA A 248 -10.45 -5.63 -13.31
N TRP A 249 -10.11 -6.19 -12.14
CA TRP A 249 -10.77 -5.88 -10.88
C TRP A 249 -10.66 -4.38 -10.52
N LEU A 250 -9.48 -3.76 -10.67
CA LEU A 250 -9.29 -2.35 -10.34
C LEU A 250 -10.14 -1.44 -11.25
N GLU A 251 -10.28 -1.79 -12.52
CA GLU A 251 -11.18 -1.08 -13.44
C GLU A 251 -12.64 -1.13 -12.95
N GLU A 252 -13.11 -2.29 -12.51
CA GLU A 252 -14.45 -2.43 -11.94
C GLU A 252 -14.60 -1.58 -10.67
N GLN A 253 -13.58 -1.57 -9.78
CA GLN A 253 -13.64 -0.77 -8.56
C GLN A 253 -13.69 0.74 -8.84
N LEU A 254 -12.96 1.22 -9.83
CA LEU A 254 -13.00 2.64 -10.22
C LEU A 254 -14.33 3.06 -10.83
N ARG A 255 -15.15 2.12 -11.32
CA ARG A 255 -16.52 2.35 -11.81
C ARG A 255 -17.57 2.34 -10.71
N VAL A 256 -17.25 1.85 -9.50
CA VAL A 256 -18.17 1.90 -8.36
C VAL A 256 -18.50 3.35 -8.04
N PRO A 257 -19.79 3.72 -7.91
CA PRO A 257 -20.15 5.09 -7.54
C PRO A 257 -19.60 5.45 -6.16
N ALA A 258 -18.77 6.49 -6.11
CA ALA A 258 -18.22 7.07 -4.88
C ALA A 258 -17.88 8.53 -5.09
N ASP A 259 -17.93 9.33 -4.00
CA ASP A 259 -17.55 10.74 -4.03
C ASP A 259 -16.04 10.90 -3.82
N VAL A 260 -15.48 10.16 -2.88
CA VAL A 260 -14.04 10.13 -2.58
C VAL A 260 -13.53 8.71 -2.75
N ARG A 261 -12.38 8.54 -3.40
CA ARG A 261 -11.69 7.27 -3.58
C ARG A 261 -10.28 7.35 -3.02
N LEU A 262 -10.02 6.54 -2.00
CA LEU A 262 -8.71 6.42 -1.39
C LEU A 262 -8.06 5.14 -1.89
N ILE A 263 -7.00 5.27 -2.68
CA ILE A 263 -6.21 4.12 -3.13
C ILE A 263 -5.05 3.95 -2.13
N GLY A 264 -5.16 2.91 -1.29
CA GLY A 264 -4.10 2.54 -0.34
C GLY A 264 -3.03 1.73 -1.05
N SER A 265 -1.95 2.39 -1.39
CA SER A 265 -0.78 1.82 -2.08
C SER A 265 0.32 1.55 -1.06
N SER A 266 0.83 0.31 -0.99
CA SER A 266 1.89 0.02 -0.02
C SER A 266 3.17 0.82 -0.32
N VAL A 267 3.49 1.04 -1.60
CA VAL A 267 4.61 1.90 -2.06
C VAL A 267 4.11 3.23 -2.66
N GLN A 268 4.98 4.23 -2.75
CA GLN A 268 4.63 5.56 -3.26
C GLN A 268 4.17 5.55 -4.72
N PHE A 269 3.01 6.20 -4.99
CA PHE A 269 2.47 6.36 -6.33
C PHE A 269 3.05 7.60 -7.05
N ALA A 270 3.03 8.76 -6.38
CA ALA A 270 3.37 10.02 -7.02
C ALA A 270 4.87 10.34 -7.01
N ALA A 271 5.65 9.72 -6.13
CA ALA A 271 7.09 9.95 -6.06
C ALA A 271 7.79 9.59 -7.37
N ASP A 272 8.86 10.34 -7.69
CA ASP A 272 9.63 10.14 -8.92
C ASP A 272 11.09 10.53 -8.74
N GLY A 273 11.97 9.65 -9.24
CA GLY A 273 13.43 9.85 -9.20
C GLY A 273 14.09 9.42 -7.89
N SER A 274 13.37 8.70 -7.00
CA SER A 274 13.94 8.20 -5.75
C SER A 274 15.00 7.10 -5.98
N GLY A 275 14.78 6.25 -6.98
CA GLY A 275 15.58 5.05 -7.21
C GLY A 275 15.29 3.93 -6.20
N TRP A 276 14.39 4.16 -5.25
CA TRP A 276 13.82 3.16 -4.34
C TRP A 276 12.54 2.59 -4.94
N GLU A 277 11.95 1.61 -4.27
CA GLU A 277 10.72 0.98 -4.71
C GLU A 277 9.58 2.00 -4.86
N GLY A 278 8.69 1.78 -5.82
CA GLY A 278 7.57 2.65 -6.10
C GLY A 278 6.97 2.44 -7.49
N TRP A 279 5.83 3.05 -7.75
CA TRP A 279 5.20 2.99 -9.07
C TRP A 279 6.07 3.57 -10.20
N ALA A 280 7.03 4.45 -9.86
CA ALA A 280 7.97 4.99 -10.82
C ALA A 280 8.91 3.93 -11.45
N ASN A 281 9.10 2.79 -10.77
CA ASN A 281 9.84 1.66 -11.31
C ASN A 281 9.07 0.92 -12.41
N PHE A 282 7.74 1.08 -12.49
CA PHE A 282 6.86 0.48 -13.47
C PHE A 282 6.10 1.56 -14.26
N PRO A 283 6.79 2.36 -15.09
CA PRO A 283 6.21 3.56 -15.71
C PRO A 283 5.01 3.25 -16.62
N ARG A 284 4.96 2.07 -17.23
CA ARG A 284 3.80 1.62 -18.03
C ARG A 284 2.58 1.36 -17.16
N GLU A 285 2.76 0.70 -16.03
CA GLU A 285 1.68 0.40 -15.07
C GLU A 285 1.16 1.70 -14.43
N ARG A 286 2.08 2.60 -14.04
CA ARG A 286 1.70 3.92 -13.52
C ARG A 286 0.90 4.73 -14.54
N ALA A 287 1.34 4.76 -15.79
CA ALA A 287 0.61 5.43 -16.88
C ALA A 287 -0.75 4.75 -17.14
N ARG A 288 -0.82 3.42 -17.08
CA ARG A 288 -2.08 2.64 -17.21
C ARG A 288 -3.08 3.03 -16.12
N LEU A 289 -2.63 3.19 -14.86
CA LEU A 289 -3.53 3.60 -13.77
C LEU A 289 -4.05 5.03 -13.98
N VAL A 290 -3.19 5.97 -14.36
CA VAL A 290 -3.61 7.34 -14.70
C VAL A 290 -4.65 7.34 -15.82
N GLU A 291 -4.40 6.57 -16.89
CA GLU A 291 -5.33 6.45 -18.01
C GLU A 291 -6.64 5.76 -17.60
N LEU A 292 -6.57 4.76 -16.72
CA LEU A 292 -7.75 4.08 -16.20
C LEU A 292 -8.64 5.01 -15.37
N ILE A 293 -8.05 5.83 -14.49
CA ILE A 293 -8.76 6.88 -13.75
C ILE A 293 -9.45 7.84 -14.72
N ARG A 294 -8.75 8.24 -15.78
CA ARG A 294 -9.27 9.15 -16.80
C ARG A 294 -10.42 8.54 -17.60
N THR A 295 -10.29 7.29 -18.05
CA THR A 295 -11.29 6.62 -18.91
C THR A 295 -12.53 6.19 -18.15
N THR A 296 -12.39 5.78 -16.89
CA THR A 296 -13.52 5.47 -16.00
C THR A 296 -14.19 6.73 -15.46
N ARG A 297 -13.60 7.92 -15.65
CA ARG A 297 -14.06 9.18 -15.07
C ARG A 297 -14.15 9.09 -13.54
N ALA A 298 -13.25 8.35 -12.90
CA ALA A 298 -13.19 8.25 -11.47
C ALA A 298 -12.73 9.58 -10.87
N GLU A 299 -13.62 10.26 -10.17
CA GLU A 299 -13.35 11.54 -9.48
C GLU A 299 -13.01 11.31 -8.01
N GLY A 300 -12.41 12.32 -7.36
CA GLY A 300 -12.08 12.25 -5.93
C GLY A 300 -10.99 11.25 -5.58
N VAL A 301 -10.12 10.88 -6.51
CA VAL A 301 -9.04 9.90 -6.26
C VAL A 301 -7.87 10.56 -5.55
N VAL A 302 -7.46 9.98 -4.43
CA VAL A 302 -6.26 10.32 -3.67
C VAL A 302 -5.55 9.04 -3.26
N PHE A 303 -4.22 9.03 -3.29
CA PHE A 303 -3.39 7.91 -2.85
C PHE A 303 -2.97 8.12 -1.39
N LEU A 304 -2.93 7.02 -0.65
CA LEU A 304 -2.30 6.90 0.66
C LEU A 304 -1.17 5.89 0.50
N SER A 305 0.06 6.22 0.91
CA SER A 305 1.20 5.34 0.65
C SER A 305 2.11 5.11 1.85
N GLY A 306 2.92 4.05 1.78
CA GLY A 306 3.81 3.55 2.80
C GLY A 306 5.27 3.42 2.37
N ASP A 307 5.97 2.39 2.86
CA ASP A 307 7.31 1.91 2.51
C ASP A 307 8.50 2.78 2.99
N MET A 308 8.50 4.05 2.75
CA MET A 308 9.68 4.95 2.74
C MET A 308 10.24 5.38 4.11
N HIS A 309 9.67 4.94 5.23
CA HIS A 309 10.08 5.25 6.62
C HIS A 309 10.11 6.76 6.95
N TYR A 310 9.32 7.56 6.23
CA TYR A 310 9.08 8.98 6.50
C TYR A 310 7.67 9.37 6.05
N ALA A 311 7.30 10.65 6.25
CA ALA A 311 6.03 11.16 5.73
C ALA A 311 6.25 12.38 4.83
N GLU A 312 5.44 12.47 3.75
CA GLU A 312 5.43 13.61 2.83
C GLU A 312 4.12 13.68 2.03
N MET A 313 3.87 14.82 1.41
CA MET A 313 2.82 14.99 0.40
C MET A 313 3.47 15.15 -0.98
N SER A 314 2.95 14.45 -1.96
CA SER A 314 3.36 14.52 -3.37
C SER A 314 2.16 14.68 -4.29
N SER A 315 2.35 15.15 -5.51
CA SER A 315 1.29 15.15 -6.53
C SER A 315 1.85 15.12 -7.94
N ILE A 316 1.08 14.52 -8.84
CA ILE A 316 1.32 14.58 -10.28
C ILE A 316 0.17 15.30 -10.96
N ASP A 317 0.49 16.15 -11.94
CA ASP A 317 -0.51 16.79 -12.79
C ASP A 317 -0.91 15.83 -13.91
N VAL A 318 -2.22 15.73 -14.16
CA VAL A 318 -2.79 14.86 -15.21
C VAL A 318 -3.41 15.72 -16.30
N ALA A 319 -2.89 15.61 -17.50
CA ALA A 319 -3.40 16.38 -18.65
C ALA A 319 -4.88 16.04 -18.92
N GLY A 320 -5.74 17.07 -18.96
CA GLY A 320 -7.18 16.91 -19.13
C GLY A 320 -7.90 16.23 -17.96
N GLY A 321 -7.25 16.14 -16.81
CA GLY A 321 -7.77 15.61 -15.56
C GLY A 321 -7.61 16.60 -14.41
N TYR A 322 -7.43 16.05 -13.22
CA TYR A 322 -7.17 16.79 -11.98
C TYR A 322 -5.87 16.26 -11.34
N PRO A 323 -5.22 17.02 -10.44
CA PRO A 323 -4.00 16.55 -9.79
C PRO A 323 -4.24 15.30 -8.95
N LEU A 324 -3.44 14.23 -9.16
CA LEU A 324 -3.46 13.06 -8.31
C LEU A 324 -2.49 13.29 -7.15
N TRP A 325 -3.04 13.36 -5.95
CA TRP A 325 -2.30 13.54 -4.71
C TRP A 325 -1.94 12.20 -4.07
N ASP A 326 -0.80 12.17 -3.41
CA ASP A 326 -0.27 11.01 -2.68
C ASP A 326 0.21 11.49 -1.30
N ALA A 327 -0.41 10.96 -0.26
CA ALA A 327 -0.05 11.21 1.12
C ALA A 327 0.71 10.00 1.67
N THR A 328 2.02 10.11 1.78
CA THR A 328 2.87 9.08 2.37
C THR A 328 2.91 9.24 3.88
N SER A 329 2.70 8.14 4.60
CA SER A 329 2.92 8.07 6.05
C SER A 329 3.44 6.68 6.40
N SER A 330 4.73 6.58 6.67
CA SER A 330 5.47 5.33 6.69
C SER A 330 6.46 5.29 7.86
N GLY A 331 5.99 5.70 9.04
CA GLY A 331 6.86 5.87 10.19
C GLY A 331 6.23 5.41 11.50
N LEU A 332 5.45 4.30 11.51
CA LEU A 332 4.83 3.84 12.75
C LEU A 332 5.87 3.42 13.80
N THR A 333 6.96 2.76 13.35
CA THR A 333 8.13 2.44 14.20
C THR A 333 9.46 2.64 13.50
N GLU A 334 9.46 2.64 12.17
CA GLU A 334 10.66 2.77 11.35
C GLU A 334 10.83 4.23 10.92
N VAL A 335 12.07 4.73 10.93
CA VAL A 335 12.37 6.10 10.52
C VAL A 335 13.62 6.13 9.67
N TRP A 336 13.50 6.73 8.50
CA TRP A 336 14.61 7.01 7.61
C TRP A 336 14.95 8.50 7.63
N ASP A 337 16.14 8.85 8.12
CA ASP A 337 16.56 10.23 8.33
C ASP A 337 17.31 10.84 7.13
N ILE A 338 17.48 10.08 6.06
CA ILE A 338 18.13 10.54 4.84
C ILE A 338 17.09 10.80 3.77
N PRO A 339 16.88 12.05 3.33
CA PRO A 339 15.88 12.32 2.31
C PRO A 339 16.23 11.64 0.99
N THR A 340 15.20 11.20 0.27
CA THR A 340 15.33 10.68 -1.08
C THR A 340 14.95 11.75 -2.11
N PRO A 341 15.49 11.73 -3.33
CA PRO A 341 15.01 12.59 -4.40
C PRO A 341 13.52 12.30 -4.69
N ASN A 342 12.73 13.36 -4.88
CA ASN A 342 11.36 13.23 -5.34
C ASN A 342 10.96 14.51 -6.08
N ARG A 343 10.84 14.44 -7.39
CA ARG A 343 10.49 15.60 -8.25
C ARG A 343 9.07 16.12 -8.03
N ASN A 344 8.19 15.25 -7.51
CA ASN A 344 6.77 15.52 -7.32
C ASN A 344 6.41 15.90 -5.88
N ARG A 345 7.40 16.05 -4.99
CA ARG A 345 7.21 16.46 -3.59
C ARG A 345 6.55 17.84 -3.49
N ARG A 346 5.57 17.96 -2.58
CA ARG A 346 4.80 19.18 -2.33
C ARG A 346 4.85 19.64 -0.87
N SER A 347 5.58 18.94 -0.01
CA SER A 347 5.77 19.30 1.41
C SER A 347 7.20 19.12 1.84
N ALA A 348 7.53 19.54 3.07
CA ALA A 348 8.72 19.06 3.75
C ALA A 348 8.61 17.54 4.00
N VAL A 349 9.76 16.86 4.08
CA VAL A 349 9.87 15.48 4.56
C VAL A 349 9.80 15.49 6.08
N MET A 350 9.00 14.61 6.65
CA MET A 350 8.91 14.39 8.09
C MET A 350 9.59 13.06 8.43
N ALA A 351 10.86 13.13 8.83
CA ALA A 351 11.70 11.98 9.15
C ALA A 351 11.69 11.71 10.67
N GLU A 352 10.54 11.42 11.22
CA GLU A 352 10.31 11.05 12.62
C GLU A 352 9.14 10.05 12.68
N LEU A 353 8.90 9.40 13.83
CA LEU A 353 7.73 8.54 14.00
C LEU A 353 6.48 9.30 13.64
N ASN A 354 5.67 8.71 12.76
CA ASN A 354 4.55 9.42 12.15
C ASN A 354 3.35 8.53 11.85
N PHE A 355 2.19 9.17 11.75
CA PHE A 355 0.96 8.63 11.17
C PHE A 355 0.21 9.72 10.42
N GLY A 356 -0.56 9.32 9.41
CA GLY A 356 -1.40 10.22 8.66
C GLY A 356 -2.82 10.28 9.21
N LEU A 357 -3.44 11.46 9.09
CA LEU A 357 -4.87 11.68 9.30
C LEU A 357 -5.46 12.31 8.04
N LEU A 358 -6.66 11.89 7.69
CA LEU A 358 -7.52 12.51 6.69
C LEU A 358 -8.90 12.73 7.31
N ASP A 359 -9.29 13.98 7.45
CA ASP A 359 -10.67 14.36 7.77
C ASP A 359 -11.42 14.68 6.46
N VAL A 360 -12.48 13.93 6.18
CA VAL A 360 -13.44 14.21 5.11
C VAL A 360 -14.67 14.86 5.75
N GLU A 361 -15.01 16.08 5.34
CA GLU A 361 -16.09 16.86 5.94
C GLU A 361 -16.79 17.71 4.88
N PRO A 362 -18.09 18.02 5.01
CA PRO A 362 -18.75 19.01 4.17
C PRO A 362 -18.07 20.39 4.31
N VAL A 363 -17.92 21.13 3.22
CA VAL A 363 -17.37 22.52 3.24
C VAL A 363 -18.28 23.43 4.05
N THR A 364 -19.57 23.43 3.71
CA THR A 364 -20.63 24.15 4.41
C THR A 364 -21.87 23.26 4.46
N GLU A 365 -22.74 23.48 5.46
CA GLU A 365 -24.00 22.75 5.56
C GLU A 365 -24.90 23.04 4.34
N GLY A 366 -25.23 21.98 3.58
CA GLY A 366 -26.05 22.06 2.38
C GLY A 366 -25.29 22.32 1.09
N GLU A 367 -23.98 22.53 1.12
CA GLU A 367 -23.14 22.58 -0.07
C GLU A 367 -22.76 21.19 -0.58
N ASP A 368 -22.59 21.08 -1.89
CA ASP A 368 -22.32 19.81 -2.58
C ASP A 368 -20.82 19.49 -2.65
N ASP A 369 -19.96 20.25 -1.95
CA ASP A 369 -18.51 20.05 -1.93
C ASP A 369 -18.02 19.48 -0.60
N LEU A 370 -16.94 18.71 -0.67
CA LEU A 370 -16.25 18.14 0.48
C LEU A 370 -14.86 18.72 0.62
N ARG A 371 -14.45 18.91 1.87
CA ARG A 371 -13.09 19.23 2.24
C ARG A 371 -12.38 17.94 2.68
N LEU A 372 -11.20 17.73 2.13
CA LEU A 372 -10.27 16.65 2.49
C LEU A 372 -9.08 17.30 3.17
N ARG A 373 -9.00 17.18 4.49
CA ARG A 373 -7.93 17.78 5.28
C ARG A 373 -6.94 16.71 5.74
N PHE A 374 -5.75 16.74 5.15
CA PHE A 374 -4.64 15.87 5.53
C PHE A 374 -3.81 16.50 6.64
N ALA A 375 -3.35 15.67 7.57
CA ALA A 375 -2.36 16.01 8.59
C ALA A 375 -1.41 14.82 8.77
N LEU A 376 -0.10 15.05 8.58
CA LEU A 376 0.93 14.09 8.95
C LEU A 376 1.39 14.47 10.37
N CYS A 377 1.18 13.55 11.31
CA CYS A 377 1.28 13.78 12.73
C CYS A 377 2.46 13.02 13.33
N ASP A 378 3.11 13.62 14.33
CA ASP A 378 4.17 12.98 15.12
C ASP A 378 3.60 11.97 16.14
N VAL A 379 4.48 11.28 16.85
CA VAL A 379 4.14 10.30 17.90
C VAL A 379 3.30 10.88 19.05
N ASN A 380 3.23 12.20 19.19
CA ASN A 380 2.40 12.90 20.17
C ASN A 380 1.06 13.38 19.56
N GLY A 381 0.80 13.12 18.29
CA GLY A 381 -0.41 13.55 17.59
C GLY A 381 -0.36 15.01 17.10
N LYS A 382 0.82 15.65 17.14
CA LYS A 382 0.99 17.02 16.63
C LYS A 382 1.17 17.00 15.12
N ALA A 383 0.29 17.69 14.39
CA ALA A 383 0.43 17.88 12.94
C ALA A 383 1.69 18.69 12.61
N LYS A 384 2.53 18.15 11.75
CA LYS A 384 3.77 18.78 11.24
C LYS A 384 3.63 19.22 9.79
N VAL A 385 2.89 18.46 9.01
CA VAL A 385 2.54 18.77 7.62
C VAL A 385 1.02 18.72 7.51
N THR A 386 0.44 19.73 6.87
CA THR A 386 -0.99 19.78 6.60
C THR A 386 -1.24 20.14 5.14
N LYS A 387 -2.30 19.57 4.57
CA LYS A 387 -2.76 19.89 3.23
C LYS A 387 -4.28 19.84 3.20
N GLU A 388 -4.90 20.83 2.58
CA GLU A 388 -6.33 20.85 2.34
C GLU A 388 -6.58 20.73 0.83
N LEU A 389 -7.54 19.88 0.47
CA LEU A 389 -8.07 19.72 -0.88
C LEU A 389 -9.58 19.86 -0.80
N THR A 390 -10.21 20.21 -1.92
CA THR A 390 -11.66 20.17 -2.09
C THR A 390 -12.03 19.10 -3.10
N LEU A 391 -13.19 18.48 -2.93
CA LEU A 391 -13.66 17.47 -3.89
C LEU A 391 -13.84 18.10 -5.27
N SER A 392 -14.29 19.35 -5.35
CA SER A 392 -14.37 20.12 -6.61
C SER A 392 -13.03 20.22 -7.32
N GLY A 393 -11.92 20.36 -6.57
CA GLY A 393 -10.56 20.35 -7.12
C GLY A 393 -10.04 18.99 -7.56
N LEU A 394 -10.80 17.91 -7.28
CA LEU A 394 -10.52 16.52 -7.65
C LEU A 394 -11.53 15.97 -8.68
N ARG A 395 -12.15 16.85 -9.45
CA ARG A 395 -13.07 16.53 -10.53
C ARG A 395 -12.46 16.84 -11.89
N PHE A 396 -12.92 16.11 -12.89
CA PHE A 396 -12.53 16.40 -14.26
C PHE A 396 -13.14 17.74 -14.70
N PRO A 397 -12.40 18.56 -15.47
CA PRO A 397 -12.97 19.77 -16.03
C PRO A 397 -14.23 19.45 -16.85
N GLU A 398 -15.21 20.31 -16.76
CA GLU A 398 -16.38 20.21 -17.63
C GLU A 398 -15.93 20.26 -19.09
N LYS A 399 -16.50 19.39 -19.93
CA LYS A 399 -16.26 19.49 -21.37
C LYS A 399 -16.83 20.84 -21.81
N GLU A 400 -15.97 21.69 -22.36
CA GLU A 400 -16.46 22.87 -23.06
C GLU A 400 -17.56 22.44 -24.03
N LYS A 401 -18.77 22.95 -23.82
CA LYS A 401 -19.85 22.76 -24.81
C LYS A 401 -19.35 23.45 -26.06
N THR A 402 -18.80 22.72 -27.01
CA THR A 402 -18.58 23.22 -28.37
C THR A 402 -19.92 23.69 -28.89
N ALA A 403 -20.04 25.04 -29.00
CA ALA A 403 -21.20 25.73 -29.53
C ALA A 403 -21.38 25.37 -31.03
#